data_0f813760568e33a6696cb51d852106f6
#
_entry.id   0f813760568e33a6696cb51d852106f6
#
_cell.length_a   1.000
_cell.length_b   1.000
_cell.length_c   1.000
_cell.angle_alpha   90.00
_cell.angle_beta   90.00
_cell.angle_gamma   90.00
#
_symmetry.space_group_name_H-M   'P 1'
#
loop_
_entity.id
_entity.type
_entity.pdbx_description
1 polymer ?
#
loop_
_entity_poly.entity_id
_entity_poly.type
_entity_poly.pdbx_seq_one_letter_code
_entity_poly.pdbx_strand_id
1 'polypeptide(L)'
;MRVAIFGAAGKTGGLLVDRALAKGYEVTVLVRKTSKFKKEGVHVVTGDATKLDDVLHAVRGQDAVIDAIGGSTPYKTTLLESTSVRNMIDAMKAEGVRRLIVISMMGIGESRVQAPFWYRSLLMPTFLRGSTKDKIMMEKEVIQSGLNYIIARPPILKDDPPTGGATVIGTNITGHAITRADLANFLVDQLEADDYLGRAVTVVNT
;
A
#
# COMPACT_ATOMS: atom_id res chain seq x y z
N MET A 1 -18.34 -0.04 -6.30
CA MET A 1 -17.32 0.86 -5.74
C MET A 1 -16.29 1.15 -6.81
N ARG A 2 -15.84 2.41 -6.94
CA ARG A 2 -14.76 2.85 -7.83
C ARG A 2 -13.48 3.02 -7.02
N VAL A 3 -12.40 2.36 -7.43
CA VAL A 3 -11.16 2.30 -6.66
C VAL A 3 -9.96 2.68 -7.52
N ALA A 4 -9.18 3.69 -7.08
CA ALA A 4 -7.89 3.98 -7.68
C ALA A 4 -6.79 3.14 -7.02
N ILE A 5 -6.00 2.41 -7.81
CA ILE A 5 -4.89 1.59 -7.34
C ILE A 5 -3.58 2.12 -7.92
N PHE A 6 -2.73 2.62 -7.03
CA PHE A 6 -1.39 3.07 -7.35
C PHE A 6 -0.39 1.93 -7.15
N GLY A 7 0.63 1.86 -8.00
CA GLY A 7 1.57 0.74 -7.97
C GLY A 7 1.07 -0.56 -8.64
N ALA A 8 0.00 -0.49 -9.45
CA ALA A 8 -0.65 -1.62 -10.11
C ALA A 8 0.28 -2.46 -11.01
N ALA A 9 1.35 -1.88 -11.54
CA ALA A 9 2.35 -2.60 -12.34
C ALA A 9 3.31 -3.48 -11.51
N GLY A 10 3.30 -3.33 -10.18
CA GLY A 10 4.07 -4.17 -9.25
C GLY A 10 3.37 -5.50 -8.96
N LYS A 11 4.12 -6.45 -8.36
CA LYS A 11 3.59 -7.79 -8.04
C LYS A 11 2.35 -7.73 -7.14
N THR A 12 2.40 -7.00 -6.03
CA THR A 12 1.26 -6.85 -5.12
C THR A 12 0.13 -6.02 -5.76
N GLY A 13 0.49 -4.92 -6.44
CA GLY A 13 -0.50 -4.06 -7.10
C GLY A 13 -1.29 -4.78 -8.20
N GLY A 14 -0.63 -5.67 -8.95
CA GLY A 14 -1.31 -6.52 -9.93
C GLY A 14 -2.36 -7.45 -9.31
N LEU A 15 -2.05 -8.04 -8.15
CA LEU A 15 -2.98 -8.89 -7.40
C LEU A 15 -4.13 -8.08 -6.77
N LEU A 16 -3.86 -6.86 -6.32
CA LEU A 16 -4.91 -5.94 -5.86
C LEU A 16 -5.93 -5.64 -6.96
N VAL A 17 -5.44 -5.37 -8.18
CA VAL A 17 -6.32 -5.15 -9.35
C VAL A 17 -7.17 -6.37 -9.61
N ASP A 18 -6.57 -7.58 -9.66
CA ASP A 18 -7.30 -8.83 -9.91
C ASP A 18 -8.39 -9.06 -8.84
N ARG A 19 -8.05 -8.85 -7.58
CA ARG A 19 -9.00 -9.03 -6.48
C ARG A 19 -10.12 -8.00 -6.49
N ALA A 20 -9.83 -6.72 -6.78
CA ALA A 20 -10.83 -5.67 -6.86
C ALA A 20 -11.81 -5.92 -8.03
N LEU A 21 -11.31 -6.33 -9.20
CA LEU A 21 -12.14 -6.73 -10.33
C LEU A 21 -13.01 -7.95 -10.00
N ALA A 22 -12.47 -8.96 -9.33
CA ALA A 22 -13.21 -10.15 -8.90
C ALA A 22 -14.35 -9.82 -7.92
N LYS A 23 -14.23 -8.72 -7.15
CA LYS A 23 -15.32 -8.19 -6.31
C LYS A 23 -16.33 -7.32 -7.08
N GLY A 24 -16.15 -7.13 -8.37
CA GLY A 24 -17.03 -6.31 -9.19
C GLY A 24 -16.79 -4.81 -9.02
N TYR A 25 -15.61 -4.38 -8.55
CA TYR A 25 -15.27 -2.96 -8.45
C TYR A 25 -14.81 -2.41 -9.81
N GLU A 26 -15.11 -1.15 -10.05
CA GLU A 26 -14.53 -0.40 -11.16
C GLU A 26 -13.13 0.07 -10.75
N VAL A 27 -12.12 -0.38 -11.47
CA VAL A 27 -10.72 -0.14 -11.11
C VAL A 27 -10.07 0.88 -12.03
N THR A 28 -9.51 1.94 -11.44
CA THR A 28 -8.64 2.91 -12.11
C THR A 28 -7.20 2.69 -11.65
N VAL A 29 -6.24 2.73 -12.55
CA VAL A 29 -4.82 2.61 -12.21
C VAL A 29 -4.02 3.77 -12.77
N LEU A 30 -3.04 4.28 -12.01
CA LEU A 30 -2.03 5.21 -12.51
C LEU A 30 -0.75 4.44 -12.85
N VAL A 31 -0.33 4.50 -14.10
CA VAL A 31 0.89 3.85 -14.57
C VAL A 31 1.78 4.79 -15.36
N ARG A 32 3.10 4.64 -15.24
CA ARG A 32 4.07 5.45 -16.00
C ARG A 32 4.01 5.12 -17.49
N LYS A 33 4.31 6.09 -18.35
CA LYS A 33 4.30 5.92 -19.83
C LYS A 33 5.07 4.69 -20.32
N THR A 34 6.13 4.30 -19.63
CA THR A 34 6.96 3.12 -19.96
C THR A 34 6.36 1.81 -19.47
N SER A 35 5.27 1.84 -18.73
CA SER A 35 4.61 0.63 -18.22
C SER A 35 3.95 -0.13 -19.37
N LYS A 36 4.12 -1.46 -19.36
CA LYS A 36 3.42 -2.39 -20.26
C LYS A 36 2.15 -2.95 -19.59
N PHE A 37 1.55 -2.18 -18.67
CA PHE A 37 0.35 -2.62 -17.98
C PHE A 37 -0.80 -2.81 -18.97
N LYS A 38 -1.28 -4.05 -19.06
CA LYS A 38 -2.42 -4.42 -19.92
C LYS A 38 -3.29 -5.38 -19.10
N LYS A 39 -4.40 -4.88 -18.58
CA LYS A 39 -5.45 -5.70 -17.99
C LYS A 39 -6.80 -5.21 -18.51
N GLU A 40 -7.65 -6.15 -18.93
CA GLU A 40 -9.01 -5.84 -19.35
C GLU A 40 -9.86 -5.41 -18.15
N GLY A 41 -10.89 -4.60 -18.41
CA GLY A 41 -11.80 -4.12 -17.35
C GLY A 41 -11.20 -3.05 -16.42
N VAL A 42 -10.05 -2.47 -16.78
CA VAL A 42 -9.36 -1.46 -15.96
C VAL A 42 -9.27 -0.13 -16.72
N HIS A 43 -9.64 0.95 -16.05
CA HIS A 43 -9.38 2.29 -16.56
C HIS A 43 -7.92 2.69 -16.29
N VAL A 44 -7.15 2.90 -17.36
CA VAL A 44 -5.72 3.19 -17.26
C VAL A 44 -5.46 4.68 -17.46
N VAL A 45 -4.97 5.34 -16.43
CA VAL A 45 -4.43 6.71 -16.48
C VAL A 45 -2.91 6.63 -16.60
N THR A 46 -2.35 7.30 -17.62
CA THR A 46 -0.90 7.38 -17.79
C THR A 46 -0.37 8.61 -17.07
N GLY A 47 0.59 8.42 -16.17
CA GLY A 47 1.16 9.52 -15.39
C GLY A 47 2.20 9.06 -14.36
N ASP A 48 2.65 10.00 -13.55
CA ASP A 48 3.62 9.82 -12.49
C ASP A 48 3.02 10.22 -11.14
N ALA A 49 3.01 9.29 -10.18
CA ALA A 49 2.45 9.54 -8.84
C ALA A 49 3.18 10.65 -8.06
N THR A 50 4.38 11.04 -8.49
CA THR A 50 5.10 12.20 -7.91
C THR A 50 4.60 13.55 -8.44
N LYS A 51 3.64 13.54 -9.38
CA LYS A 51 3.02 14.74 -9.96
C LYS A 51 1.56 14.83 -9.53
N LEU A 52 1.20 15.91 -8.85
CA LEU A 52 -0.15 16.10 -8.32
C LEU A 52 -1.23 16.04 -9.40
N ASP A 53 -1.01 16.68 -10.55
CA ASP A 53 -2.00 16.72 -11.63
C ASP A 53 -2.31 15.32 -12.19
N ASP A 54 -1.29 14.47 -12.34
CA ASP A 54 -1.46 13.09 -12.81
C ASP A 54 -2.26 12.27 -11.76
N VAL A 55 -2.00 12.51 -10.48
CA VAL A 55 -2.72 11.85 -9.37
C VAL A 55 -4.16 12.34 -9.28
N LEU A 56 -4.43 13.64 -9.45
CA LEU A 56 -5.77 14.20 -9.50
C LEU A 56 -6.62 13.52 -10.58
N HIS A 57 -6.06 13.32 -11.78
CA HIS A 57 -6.77 12.62 -12.86
C HIS A 57 -7.15 11.18 -12.49
N ALA A 58 -6.30 10.48 -11.75
CA ALA A 58 -6.56 9.09 -11.33
C ALA A 58 -7.56 8.99 -10.17
N VAL A 59 -7.57 9.99 -9.27
CA VAL A 59 -8.42 10.00 -8.07
C VAL A 59 -9.81 10.57 -8.33
N ARG A 60 -9.96 11.37 -9.39
CA ARG A 60 -11.24 11.99 -9.72
C ARG A 60 -12.37 10.99 -9.86
N GLY A 61 -13.45 11.23 -9.10
CA GLY A 61 -14.64 10.41 -9.11
C GLY A 61 -14.48 9.02 -8.49
N GLN A 62 -13.39 8.75 -7.77
CA GLN A 62 -13.21 7.48 -7.06
C GLN A 62 -13.88 7.50 -5.68
N ASP A 63 -14.16 6.32 -5.15
CA ASP A 63 -14.73 6.15 -3.80
C ASP A 63 -13.62 5.84 -2.77
N ALA A 64 -12.49 5.23 -3.22
CA ALA A 64 -11.35 4.86 -2.39
C ALA A 64 -10.04 4.84 -3.17
N VAL A 65 -8.91 4.87 -2.43
CA VAL A 65 -7.56 4.78 -2.96
C VAL A 65 -6.78 3.67 -2.23
N ILE A 66 -6.07 2.83 -3.00
CA ILE A 66 -5.08 1.89 -2.48
C ILE A 66 -3.70 2.28 -3.01
N ASP A 67 -2.75 2.52 -2.10
CA ASP A 67 -1.34 2.75 -2.42
C ASP A 67 -0.50 1.49 -2.20
N ALA A 68 -0.01 0.92 -3.30
CA ALA A 68 0.93 -0.19 -3.34
C ALA A 68 2.26 0.19 -4.02
N ILE A 69 2.59 1.49 -4.03
CA ILE A 69 3.88 1.96 -4.56
C ILE A 69 5.00 1.49 -3.64
N GLY A 70 6.06 0.95 -4.25
CA GLY A 70 7.29 0.57 -3.57
C GLY A 70 8.52 0.99 -4.38
N GLY A 71 9.56 1.43 -3.68
CA GLY A 71 10.83 1.80 -4.30
C GLY A 71 11.59 0.57 -4.79
N SER A 72 12.32 0.72 -5.90
CA SER A 72 13.19 -0.32 -6.48
C SER A 72 14.58 -0.36 -5.86
N THR A 73 14.96 0.65 -5.08
CA THR A 73 16.30 0.82 -4.49
C THR A 73 16.22 0.94 -2.97
N PRO A 74 16.08 -0.18 -2.23
CA PRO A 74 15.76 -0.16 -0.80
C PRO A 74 16.86 0.50 0.07
N TYR A 75 18.09 0.55 -0.42
CA TYR A 75 19.24 1.17 0.27
C TYR A 75 19.34 2.69 0.05
N LYS A 76 18.60 3.26 -0.91
CA LYS A 76 18.56 4.72 -1.18
C LYS A 76 17.22 5.32 -0.78
N THR A 77 17.25 6.45 -0.10
CA THR A 77 16.03 7.24 0.14
C THR A 77 15.66 7.97 -1.14
N THR A 78 14.56 7.58 -1.77
CA THR A 78 14.11 8.16 -3.05
C THR A 78 13.01 9.20 -2.88
N LEU A 79 12.40 9.28 -1.69
CA LEU A 79 11.20 10.08 -1.39
C LEU A 79 10.01 9.77 -2.32
N LEU A 80 10.07 8.65 -3.05
CA LEU A 80 9.02 8.24 -3.98
C LEU A 80 7.71 7.97 -3.24
N GLU A 81 7.77 7.17 -2.16
CA GLU A 81 6.60 6.71 -1.43
C GLU A 81 5.95 7.87 -0.66
N SER A 82 6.75 8.68 0.04
CA SER A 82 6.26 9.84 0.78
C SER A 82 5.73 10.96 -0.12
N THR A 83 6.38 11.23 -1.27
CA THR A 83 5.89 12.22 -2.22
C THR A 83 4.60 11.76 -2.90
N SER A 84 4.53 10.49 -3.33
CA SER A 84 3.35 9.95 -3.98
C SER A 84 2.14 9.96 -3.06
N VAL A 85 2.30 9.53 -1.79
CA VAL A 85 1.18 9.52 -0.84
C VAL A 85 0.71 10.92 -0.48
N ARG A 86 1.61 11.91 -0.41
CA ARG A 86 1.22 13.31 -0.20
C ARG A 86 0.33 13.80 -1.35
N ASN A 87 0.73 13.54 -2.60
CA ASN A 87 -0.09 13.88 -3.76
C ASN A 87 -1.45 13.15 -3.75
N MET A 88 -1.48 11.88 -3.33
CA MET A 88 -2.75 11.15 -3.16
C MET A 88 -3.64 11.80 -2.11
N ILE A 89 -3.09 12.18 -0.96
CA ILE A 89 -3.84 12.85 0.12
C ILE A 89 -4.41 14.19 -0.37
N ASP A 90 -3.61 15.00 -1.07
CA ASP A 90 -4.05 16.29 -1.61
C ASP A 90 -5.15 16.11 -2.67
N ALA A 91 -4.97 15.17 -3.59
CA ALA A 91 -5.97 14.85 -4.59
C ALA A 91 -7.27 14.30 -3.98
N MET A 92 -7.16 13.41 -3.00
CA MET A 92 -8.32 12.85 -2.29
C MET A 92 -9.12 13.92 -1.56
N LYS A 93 -8.43 14.87 -0.90
CA LYS A 93 -9.09 16.02 -0.25
C LYS A 93 -9.82 16.91 -1.25
N ALA A 94 -9.18 17.18 -2.39
CA ALA A 94 -9.78 18.01 -3.46
C ALA A 94 -11.02 17.35 -4.07
N GLU A 95 -11.02 16.03 -4.24
CA GLU A 95 -12.11 15.26 -4.85
C GLU A 95 -13.12 14.69 -3.81
N GLY A 96 -12.93 14.96 -2.52
CA GLY A 96 -13.84 14.50 -1.45
C GLY A 96 -13.72 13.00 -1.14
N VAL A 97 -12.68 12.31 -1.63
CA VAL A 97 -12.42 10.89 -1.40
C VAL A 97 -11.82 10.71 -0.01
N ARG A 98 -12.32 9.79 0.79
CA ARG A 98 -11.89 9.67 2.19
C ARG A 98 -11.19 8.36 2.55
N ARG A 99 -11.47 7.25 1.89
CA ARG A 99 -10.89 5.93 2.20
C ARG A 99 -9.52 5.77 1.55
N LEU A 100 -8.47 5.64 2.38
CA LEU A 100 -7.08 5.45 1.95
C LEU A 100 -6.50 4.18 2.59
N ILE A 101 -6.01 3.25 1.76
CA ILE A 101 -5.31 2.05 2.23
C ILE A 101 -3.88 2.10 1.70
N VAL A 102 -2.88 1.92 2.58
CA VAL A 102 -1.46 2.09 2.24
C VAL A 102 -0.67 0.86 2.66
N ILE A 103 0.22 0.39 1.80
CA ILE A 103 1.17 -0.67 2.12
C ILE A 103 2.48 -0.05 2.62
N SER A 104 2.75 -0.26 3.90
CA SER A 104 4.03 0.09 4.52
C SER A 104 4.92 -1.16 4.70
N MET A 105 5.62 -1.27 5.81
CA MET A 105 6.43 -2.43 6.17
C MET A 105 6.44 -2.63 7.69
N MET A 106 6.55 -3.88 8.12
CA MET A 106 6.80 -4.21 9.51
C MET A 106 8.15 -3.64 9.98
N GLY A 107 8.23 -3.27 11.25
CA GLY A 107 9.44 -2.72 11.86
C GLY A 107 9.43 -1.19 12.01
N ILE A 108 8.37 -0.52 11.54
CA ILE A 108 8.15 0.92 11.71
C ILE A 108 7.22 1.14 12.91
N GLY A 109 7.48 2.20 13.68
CA GLY A 109 6.67 2.55 14.83
C GLY A 109 6.60 1.40 15.86
N GLU A 110 5.41 1.17 16.37
CA GLU A 110 5.12 0.13 17.36
C GLU A 110 5.31 -1.31 16.83
N SER A 111 5.27 -1.52 15.50
CA SER A 111 5.54 -2.84 14.93
C SER A 111 7.02 -3.26 14.98
N ARG A 112 7.90 -2.39 15.47
CA ARG A 112 9.33 -2.70 15.60
C ARG A 112 9.59 -3.90 16.53
N VAL A 113 8.78 -4.07 17.57
CA VAL A 113 8.90 -5.21 18.49
C VAL A 113 8.42 -6.52 17.90
N GLN A 114 7.56 -6.45 16.87
CA GLN A 114 7.04 -7.62 16.15
C GLN A 114 8.04 -8.15 15.10
N ALA A 115 9.05 -7.34 14.74
CA ALA A 115 10.06 -7.72 13.78
C ALA A 115 11.14 -8.62 14.41
N PRO A 116 11.55 -9.73 13.76
CA PRO A 116 12.66 -10.55 14.22
C PRO A 116 13.91 -9.71 14.50
N PHE A 117 14.71 -10.11 15.51
CA PHE A 117 15.90 -9.36 15.93
C PHE A 117 16.85 -9.05 14.76
N TRP A 118 17.16 -10.06 13.93
CA TRP A 118 18.05 -9.90 12.77
C TRP A 118 17.50 -8.91 11.74
N TYR A 119 16.17 -8.88 11.54
CA TYR A 119 15.52 -7.97 10.60
C TYR A 119 15.66 -6.51 11.07
N ARG A 120 15.30 -6.22 12.33
CA ARG A 120 15.33 -4.86 12.90
C ARG A 120 16.74 -4.33 13.18
N SER A 121 17.70 -5.22 13.50
CA SER A 121 19.04 -4.83 13.93
C SER A 121 20.09 -4.88 12.81
N LEU A 122 19.84 -5.66 11.75
CA LEU A 122 20.76 -5.80 10.63
C LEU A 122 20.14 -5.30 9.32
N LEU A 123 19.01 -5.87 8.89
CA LEU A 123 18.47 -5.62 7.55
C LEU A 123 17.92 -4.19 7.40
N MET A 124 17.14 -3.69 8.36
CA MET A 124 16.56 -2.35 8.31
C MET A 124 17.61 -1.24 8.31
N PRO A 125 18.61 -1.22 9.20
CA PRO A 125 19.61 -0.14 9.23
C PRO A 125 20.64 -0.19 8.09
N THR A 126 20.75 -1.30 7.37
CA THR A 126 21.68 -1.49 6.26
C THR A 126 20.96 -1.47 4.91
N PHE A 127 20.51 -2.63 4.45
CA PHE A 127 19.93 -2.81 3.11
C PHE A 127 18.62 -2.06 2.93
N LEU A 128 17.74 -2.04 3.94
CA LEU A 128 16.41 -1.40 3.85
C LEU A 128 16.40 0.06 4.34
N ARG A 129 17.56 0.64 4.67
CA ARG A 129 17.64 1.97 5.29
C ARG A 129 16.90 3.07 4.51
N GLY A 130 16.99 3.03 3.20
CA GLY A 130 16.37 4.01 2.32
C GLY A 130 14.85 3.88 2.28
N SER A 131 14.35 2.67 2.05
CA SER A 131 12.91 2.38 2.09
C SER A 131 12.32 2.62 3.49
N THR A 132 13.03 2.22 4.55
CA THR A 132 12.57 2.47 5.93
C THR A 132 12.36 3.95 6.19
N LYS A 133 13.32 4.81 5.78
CA LYS A 133 13.23 6.25 5.96
C LYS A 133 12.06 6.85 5.17
N ASP A 134 11.90 6.47 3.92
CA ASP A 134 10.81 6.97 3.06
C ASP A 134 9.44 6.54 3.59
N LYS A 135 9.30 5.27 4.01
CA LYS A 135 8.05 4.76 4.60
C LYS A 135 7.70 5.39 5.95
N ILE A 136 8.67 5.73 6.78
CA ILE A 136 8.42 6.50 8.01
C ILE A 136 7.82 7.86 7.66
N MET A 137 8.35 8.54 6.64
CA MET A 137 7.81 9.82 6.19
C MET A 137 6.41 9.65 5.58
N MET A 138 6.21 8.63 4.75
CA MET A 138 4.92 8.26 4.17
C MET A 138 3.85 8.02 5.25
N GLU A 139 4.14 7.19 6.26
CA GLU A 139 3.19 6.92 7.35
C GLU A 139 2.84 8.18 8.14
N LYS A 140 3.81 9.08 8.37
CA LYS A 140 3.56 10.35 9.04
C LYS A 140 2.57 11.21 8.25
N GLU A 141 2.72 11.33 6.93
CA GLU A 141 1.77 12.05 6.06
C GLU A 141 0.37 11.42 6.15
N VAL A 142 0.27 10.09 6.09
CA VAL A 142 -1.02 9.37 6.19
C VAL A 142 -1.70 9.60 7.53
N ILE A 143 -0.97 9.47 8.65
CA ILE A 143 -1.51 9.65 10.01
C ILE A 143 -2.01 11.09 10.21
N GLN A 144 -1.34 12.08 9.64
CA GLN A 144 -1.70 13.49 9.75
C GLN A 144 -2.73 13.94 8.72
N SER A 145 -3.14 13.08 7.79
CA SER A 145 -4.00 13.45 6.66
C SER A 145 -5.43 13.84 7.05
N GLY A 146 -5.97 13.30 8.13
CA GLY A 146 -7.40 13.41 8.49
C GLY A 146 -8.32 12.55 7.62
N LEU A 147 -7.77 11.64 6.79
CA LEU A 147 -8.52 10.68 6.00
C LEU A 147 -8.91 9.44 6.83
N ASN A 148 -9.84 8.66 6.33
CA ASN A 148 -10.18 7.34 6.85
C ASN A 148 -9.13 6.34 6.34
N TYR A 149 -7.96 6.31 6.97
CA TYR A 149 -6.84 5.51 6.51
C TYR A 149 -6.72 4.15 7.21
N ILE A 150 -6.07 3.21 6.52
CA ILE A 150 -5.52 1.97 7.09
C ILE A 150 -4.11 1.81 6.55
N ILE A 151 -3.12 1.61 7.43
CA ILE A 151 -1.75 1.31 7.05
C ILE A 151 -1.48 -0.17 7.33
N ALA A 152 -1.27 -0.96 6.29
CA ALA A 152 -0.85 -2.35 6.43
C ALA A 152 0.68 -2.42 6.47
N ARG A 153 1.22 -3.08 7.49
CA ARG A 153 2.66 -3.31 7.69
C ARG A 153 2.97 -4.80 7.52
N PRO A 154 3.04 -5.31 6.29
CA PRO A 154 3.41 -6.69 6.08
C PRO A 154 4.89 -6.94 6.45
N PRO A 155 5.23 -8.16 6.93
CA PRO A 155 6.60 -8.61 7.04
C PRO A 155 7.17 -8.98 5.65
N ILE A 156 7.89 -10.09 5.55
CA ILE A 156 8.43 -10.57 4.26
C ILE A 156 7.27 -10.99 3.35
N LEU A 157 7.23 -10.40 2.15
CA LEU A 157 6.24 -10.72 1.11
C LEU A 157 6.71 -11.91 0.28
N LYS A 158 5.90 -12.97 0.24
CA LYS A 158 6.15 -14.18 -0.54
C LYS A 158 5.33 -14.21 -1.83
N ASP A 159 5.86 -14.89 -2.85
CA ASP A 159 5.17 -15.15 -4.12
C ASP A 159 4.50 -16.54 -4.15
N ASP A 160 4.41 -17.21 -3.00
CA ASP A 160 3.73 -18.48 -2.85
C ASP A 160 2.21 -18.35 -3.14
N PRO A 161 1.53 -19.46 -3.48
CA PRO A 161 0.08 -19.48 -3.55
C PRO A 161 -0.58 -18.95 -2.27
N PRO A 162 -1.81 -18.41 -2.35
CA PRO A 162 -2.52 -17.94 -1.18
C PRO A 162 -2.75 -19.09 -0.19
N THR A 163 -2.59 -18.80 1.09
CA THR A 163 -2.87 -19.76 2.18
C THR A 163 -4.34 -19.77 2.58
N GLY A 164 -5.09 -18.77 2.11
CA GLY A 164 -6.51 -18.60 2.41
C GLY A 164 -6.79 -17.75 3.65
N GLY A 165 -5.76 -17.21 4.31
CA GLY A 165 -5.94 -16.39 5.49
C GLY A 165 -4.87 -15.34 5.72
N ALA A 166 -5.32 -14.15 6.10
CA ALA A 166 -4.47 -13.08 6.62
C ALA A 166 -5.03 -12.62 7.96
N THR A 167 -4.15 -12.43 8.94
CA THR A 167 -4.54 -12.01 10.28
C THR A 167 -3.73 -10.79 10.73
N VAL A 168 -4.37 -9.93 11.51
CA VAL A 168 -3.69 -8.83 12.18
C VAL A 168 -3.15 -9.33 13.50
N ILE A 169 -1.84 -9.19 13.71
CA ILE A 169 -1.19 -9.64 14.95
C ILE A 169 -1.01 -8.52 15.97
N GLY A 170 -1.14 -8.87 17.23
CA GLY A 170 -0.86 -7.98 18.36
C GLY A 170 0.65 -7.71 18.55
N THR A 171 0.98 -6.71 19.36
CA THR A 171 2.36 -6.25 19.60
C THR A 171 3.30 -7.30 20.18
N ASN A 172 2.76 -8.34 20.86
CA ASN A 172 3.55 -9.39 21.50
C ASN A 172 3.80 -10.62 20.60
N ILE A 173 3.39 -10.56 19.32
CA ILE A 173 3.53 -11.66 18.37
C ILE A 173 4.54 -11.25 17.30
N THR A 174 5.51 -12.11 17.01
CA THR A 174 6.50 -11.88 15.94
C THR A 174 5.89 -12.28 14.60
N GLY A 175 5.91 -11.34 13.65
CA GLY A 175 5.47 -11.60 12.29
C GLY A 175 6.62 -12.11 11.41
N HIS A 176 6.38 -13.11 10.57
CA HIS A 176 7.41 -13.71 9.72
C HIS A 176 7.20 -13.44 8.24
N ALA A 177 6.03 -13.75 7.70
CA ALA A 177 5.74 -13.61 6.28
C ALA A 177 4.24 -13.47 6.00
N ILE A 178 3.92 -13.00 4.79
CA ILE A 178 2.59 -13.07 4.20
C ILE A 178 2.73 -13.26 2.69
N THR A 179 1.82 -14.03 2.08
CA THR A 179 1.78 -14.08 0.61
C THR A 179 1.21 -12.77 0.06
N ARG A 180 1.67 -12.35 -1.12
CA ARG A 180 1.10 -11.15 -1.76
C ARG A 180 -0.38 -11.30 -2.09
N ALA A 181 -0.81 -12.53 -2.37
CA ALA A 181 -2.20 -12.83 -2.65
C ALA A 181 -3.10 -12.64 -1.42
N ASP A 182 -2.68 -13.16 -0.25
CA ASP A 182 -3.43 -12.99 1.00
C ASP A 182 -3.42 -11.52 1.46
N LEU A 183 -2.29 -10.82 1.29
CA LEU A 183 -2.23 -9.39 1.55
C LEU A 183 -3.20 -8.61 0.64
N ALA A 184 -3.24 -8.92 -0.66
CA ALA A 184 -4.14 -8.27 -1.60
C ALA A 184 -5.61 -8.53 -1.23
N ASN A 185 -5.95 -9.76 -0.86
CA ASN A 185 -7.29 -10.10 -0.36
C ASN A 185 -7.65 -9.26 0.86
N PHE A 186 -6.79 -9.24 1.88
CA PHE A 186 -6.99 -8.46 3.09
C PHE A 186 -7.24 -6.98 2.79
N LEU A 187 -6.37 -6.36 1.97
CA LEU A 187 -6.47 -4.93 1.66
C LEU A 187 -7.73 -4.56 0.89
N VAL A 188 -8.15 -5.39 -0.05
CA VAL A 188 -9.40 -5.16 -0.80
C VAL A 188 -10.63 -5.34 0.10
N ASP A 189 -10.58 -6.29 1.03
CA ASP A 189 -11.65 -6.46 2.02
C ASP A 189 -11.77 -5.25 2.96
N GLN A 190 -10.65 -4.57 3.26
CA GLN A 190 -10.65 -3.33 4.06
C GLN A 190 -11.25 -2.11 3.34
N LEU A 191 -11.59 -2.20 2.06
CA LEU A 191 -12.30 -1.10 1.38
C LEU A 191 -13.69 -0.84 1.96
N GLU A 192 -14.34 -1.88 2.47
CA GLU A 192 -15.69 -1.84 3.04
C GLU A 192 -15.72 -2.06 4.56
N ALA A 193 -14.63 -2.60 5.15
CA ALA A 193 -14.54 -2.85 6.59
C ALA A 193 -13.98 -1.64 7.35
N ASP A 194 -14.46 -1.44 8.58
CA ASP A 194 -14.07 -0.31 9.44
C ASP A 194 -13.22 -0.72 10.65
N ASP A 195 -12.93 -2.02 10.82
CA ASP A 195 -12.27 -2.56 12.01
C ASP A 195 -10.88 -1.96 12.28
N TYR A 196 -10.20 -1.51 11.24
CA TYR A 196 -8.83 -0.98 11.33
C TYR A 196 -8.71 0.49 10.91
N LEU A 197 -9.81 1.24 10.83
CA LEU A 197 -9.77 2.67 10.50
C LEU A 197 -8.91 3.46 11.49
N GLY A 198 -8.07 4.35 10.95
CA GLY A 198 -7.15 5.18 11.73
C GLY A 198 -5.98 4.38 12.33
N ARG A 199 -5.73 3.15 11.87
CA ARG A 199 -4.72 2.26 12.46
C ARG A 199 -3.64 1.85 11.48
N ALA A 200 -2.45 1.62 12.04
CA ALA A 200 -1.37 0.89 11.38
C ALA A 200 -1.30 -0.53 11.97
N VAL A 201 -1.44 -1.55 11.13
CA VAL A 201 -1.58 -2.93 11.56
C VAL A 201 -0.58 -3.85 10.88
N THR A 202 0.02 -4.77 11.63
CA THR A 202 0.88 -5.81 11.07
C THR A 202 0.03 -6.99 10.62
N VAL A 203 0.12 -7.33 9.33
CA VAL A 203 -0.68 -8.37 8.69
C VAL A 203 0.21 -9.52 8.28
N VAL A 204 -0.12 -10.74 8.72
CA VAL A 204 0.64 -11.97 8.46
C VAL A 204 -0.27 -13.07 7.96
N ASN A 205 0.29 -14.14 7.37
CA ASN A 205 -0.48 -15.37 7.17
C ASN A 205 -0.80 -16.04 8.51
N THR A 206 -1.95 -16.66 8.57
CA THR A 206 -2.40 -17.50 9.69
C THR A 206 -1.78 -18.87 9.63
#